data_b4ada92b52531e9e26f26f103a319c66
#
_entry.id   b4ada92b52531e9e26f26f103a319c66
#
_cell.length_a   1.000
_cell.length_b   1.000
_cell.length_c   1.000
_cell.angle_alpha   90.00
_cell.angle_beta   90.00
_cell.angle_gamma   90.00
#
_symmetry.space_group_name_H-M   'P 1'
#
loop_
_entity.id
_entity.type
_entity.pdbx_description
1 polymer ?
#
loop_
_entity_poly.entity_id
_entity_poly.type
_entity_poly.pdbx_seq_one_letter_code
_entity_poly.pdbx_strand_id
1 'polypeptide(L)'
;MPQVFADVPRVTETPVDVCVIGAGPVGGALACRLAEGGARVLIIDRNALPPMEHPEFDGRAYAIAAGSQPLLASASLWASLPFMPNPIEQIRVSDGRPGRPPSPLFLHFDHRELCAGPFGWMVEARSLRIALNRRLHAGGGIILRAPAEAKIERLEEHVLVTLADGERFRAPLVVAAEGRESPLRRAAGIPTIRYPYRQSGMVCAVAHEEPHHNVALEHFLPGGPFAQLPLGPTPGAPNVSAIVFTEGARVAAALAELDQAAFTREVARRLGRHLGAIRLLGKRWHYPLSALMATRYTDRRMVLVGDAAHGIHPIAGQGFNLGLRDVAVLADLVLGALQAGEDLGDAALLARYQRLRRPDNLVMLAATDGLDRLFSTDNPVLRVARDLGIAGVHRLPTVKRFFMRRAMGA
;
A
#
# COMPACT_ATOMS: atom_id res chain seq x y z
N MET A 1 16.72 -58.32 29.76
CA MET A 1 17.24 -56.98 29.56
C MET A 1 16.08 -56.08 29.09
N PRO A 2 15.59 -55.11 29.86
CA PRO A 2 14.58 -54.21 29.43
C PRO A 2 15.21 -53.22 28.46
N GLN A 3 14.60 -53.06 27.24
CA GLN A 3 14.95 -52.03 26.26
C GLN A 3 14.56 -50.67 26.87
N VAL A 4 15.57 -49.88 27.16
CA VAL A 4 15.41 -48.44 27.46
C VAL A 4 15.03 -47.75 26.16
N PHE A 5 13.73 -47.46 25.95
CA PHE A 5 13.31 -46.51 24.94
C PHE A 5 13.84 -45.14 25.36
N ALA A 6 14.83 -44.67 24.67
CA ALA A 6 15.30 -43.30 24.82
C ALA A 6 14.10 -42.35 24.59
N ASP A 7 13.79 -41.56 25.60
CA ASP A 7 12.78 -40.51 25.53
C ASP A 7 13.24 -39.50 24.48
N VAL A 8 12.67 -39.59 23.29
CA VAL A 8 12.87 -38.56 22.23
C VAL A 8 12.25 -37.29 22.80
N PRO A 9 13.01 -36.19 22.96
CA PRO A 9 12.49 -34.97 23.52
C PRO A 9 11.30 -34.52 22.67
N ARG A 10 10.11 -34.45 23.27
CA ARG A 10 8.92 -33.92 22.63
C ARG A 10 9.22 -32.47 22.28
N VAL A 11 9.42 -32.21 20.99
CA VAL A 11 9.56 -30.85 20.50
C VAL A 11 8.26 -30.14 20.80
N THR A 12 8.28 -29.20 21.75
CA THR A 12 7.10 -28.43 22.15
C THR A 12 6.73 -27.44 21.05
N GLU A 13 5.50 -27.55 20.54
CA GLU A 13 4.93 -26.61 19.60
C GLU A 13 4.19 -25.50 20.36
N THR A 14 4.54 -24.25 20.09
CA THR A 14 3.83 -23.09 20.67
C THR A 14 2.56 -22.81 19.86
N PRO A 15 1.35 -22.89 20.46
CA PRO A 15 0.12 -22.60 19.76
C PRO A 15 -0.04 -21.08 19.56
N VAL A 16 -0.48 -20.68 18.36
CA VAL A 16 -0.89 -19.32 17.98
C VAL A 16 -2.14 -19.39 17.13
N ASP A 17 -2.92 -18.31 17.07
CA ASP A 17 -4.14 -18.27 16.28
C ASP A 17 -3.87 -17.99 14.80
N VAL A 18 -2.89 -17.13 14.51
CA VAL A 18 -2.52 -16.79 13.13
C VAL A 18 -1.01 -16.66 13.01
N CYS A 19 -0.45 -17.21 11.93
CA CYS A 19 0.92 -16.96 11.51
C CYS A 19 0.93 -16.00 10.31
N VAL A 20 1.60 -14.85 10.42
CA VAL A 20 1.77 -13.88 9.34
C VAL A 20 3.21 -13.92 8.83
N ILE A 21 3.40 -14.16 7.55
CA ILE A 21 4.71 -14.14 6.91
C ILE A 21 4.87 -12.84 6.13
N GLY A 22 5.82 -12.01 6.56
CA GLY A 22 6.08 -10.66 6.07
C GLY A 22 5.54 -9.59 7.02
N ALA A 23 6.45 -8.82 7.63
CA ALA A 23 6.13 -7.71 8.53
C ALA A 23 6.24 -6.33 7.83
N GLY A 24 6.01 -6.31 6.53
CA GLY A 24 5.79 -5.07 5.78
C GLY A 24 4.53 -4.33 6.25
N PRO A 25 4.22 -3.15 5.66
CA PRO A 25 3.10 -2.31 6.12
C PRO A 25 1.75 -3.03 6.18
N VAL A 26 1.47 -3.93 5.23
CA VAL A 26 0.20 -4.71 5.20
C VAL A 26 0.20 -5.81 6.25
N GLY A 27 1.25 -6.67 6.28
CA GLY A 27 1.32 -7.77 7.23
C GLY A 27 1.45 -7.29 8.67
N GLY A 28 2.24 -6.24 8.91
CA GLY A 28 2.35 -5.62 10.23
C GLY A 28 1.04 -5.02 10.72
N ALA A 29 0.30 -4.30 9.85
CA ALA A 29 -1.01 -3.76 10.19
C ALA A 29 -2.02 -4.87 10.52
N LEU A 30 -1.99 -6.00 9.77
CA LEU A 30 -2.82 -7.16 10.07
C LEU A 30 -2.50 -7.75 11.45
N ALA A 31 -1.21 -7.99 11.73
CA ALA A 31 -0.79 -8.56 13.01
C ALA A 31 -1.20 -7.66 14.19
N CYS A 32 -1.01 -6.33 14.06
CA CYS A 32 -1.44 -5.37 15.07
C CYS A 32 -2.97 -5.41 15.25
N ARG A 33 -3.75 -5.39 14.16
CA ARG A 33 -5.22 -5.40 14.24
C ARG A 33 -5.78 -6.69 14.86
N LEU A 34 -5.20 -7.84 14.52
CA LEU A 34 -5.59 -9.13 15.09
C LEU A 34 -5.26 -9.20 16.59
N ALA A 35 -4.07 -8.74 16.98
CA ALA A 35 -3.66 -8.72 18.38
C ALA A 35 -4.54 -7.78 19.24
N GLU A 36 -4.90 -6.61 18.71
CA GLU A 36 -5.87 -5.70 19.37
C GLU A 36 -7.26 -6.35 19.53
N GLY A 37 -7.61 -7.29 18.67
CA GLY A 37 -8.82 -8.09 18.78
C GLY A 37 -8.70 -9.33 19.67
N GLY A 38 -7.56 -9.53 20.34
CA GLY A 38 -7.31 -10.62 21.29
C GLY A 38 -6.68 -11.89 20.70
N ALA A 39 -6.35 -11.91 19.40
CA ALA A 39 -5.68 -13.05 18.79
C ALA A 39 -4.19 -13.12 19.17
N ARG A 40 -3.66 -14.33 19.31
CA ARG A 40 -2.22 -14.60 19.44
C ARG A 40 -1.61 -14.75 18.05
N VAL A 41 -0.77 -13.81 17.67
CA VAL A 41 -0.20 -13.72 16.33
C VAL A 41 1.29 -13.97 16.33
N LEU A 42 1.76 -14.96 15.56
CA LEU A 42 3.15 -15.08 15.17
C LEU A 42 3.38 -14.26 13.90
N ILE A 43 4.33 -13.35 13.91
CA ILE A 43 4.74 -12.62 12.70
C ILE A 43 6.23 -12.83 12.44
N ILE A 44 6.55 -13.20 11.20
CA ILE A 44 7.91 -13.54 10.79
C ILE A 44 8.33 -12.63 9.63
N ASP A 45 9.53 -12.08 9.71
CA ASP A 45 10.15 -11.36 8.60
C ASP A 45 11.63 -11.73 8.45
N ARG A 46 12.09 -11.84 7.21
CA ARG A 46 13.51 -12.12 6.91
C ARG A 46 14.44 -10.95 7.21
N ASN A 47 13.90 -9.73 7.33
CA ASN A 47 14.65 -8.54 7.64
C ASN A 47 14.50 -8.17 9.12
N ALA A 48 15.53 -7.56 9.70
CA ALA A 48 15.43 -6.97 11.03
C ALA A 48 14.47 -5.77 11.04
N LEU A 49 13.76 -5.62 12.14
CA LEU A 49 12.77 -4.57 12.37
C LEU A 49 13.07 -3.83 13.69
N PRO A 50 14.13 -3.02 13.77
CA PRO A 50 14.51 -2.38 15.02
C PRO A 50 13.41 -1.38 15.48
N PRO A 51 12.95 -1.44 16.75
CA PRO A 51 11.80 -0.67 17.22
C PRO A 51 12.06 0.83 17.37
N MET A 52 13.32 1.20 17.57
CA MET A 52 13.75 2.57 17.85
C MET A 52 14.47 3.25 16.68
N GLU A 53 14.41 2.66 15.52
CA GLU A 53 15.01 3.24 14.33
C GLU A 53 14.24 4.51 13.92
N HIS A 54 14.96 5.62 13.79
CA HIS A 54 14.48 6.84 13.14
C HIS A 54 15.20 7.01 11.80
N PRO A 55 14.76 6.30 10.77
CA PRO A 55 15.36 6.44 9.45
C PRO A 55 15.21 7.88 8.97
N GLU A 56 16.23 8.39 8.31
CA GLU A 56 16.17 9.69 7.65
C GLU A 56 14.98 9.75 6.69
N PHE A 57 14.47 10.94 6.45
CA PHE A 57 13.43 11.16 5.46
C PHE A 57 13.97 10.82 4.07
N ASP A 58 13.43 9.76 3.47
CA ASP A 58 13.90 9.22 2.20
C ASP A 58 13.02 9.64 1.00
N GLY A 59 12.03 10.50 1.22
CA GLY A 59 11.13 11.01 0.19
C GLY A 59 9.91 10.13 -0.07
N ARG A 60 9.78 8.95 0.57
CA ARG A 60 8.62 8.07 0.39
C ARG A 60 7.51 8.40 1.37
N ALA A 61 6.28 8.34 0.87
CA ALA A 61 5.07 8.53 1.66
C ALA A 61 3.93 7.66 1.13
N TYR A 62 2.93 7.44 1.97
CA TYR A 62 1.67 6.78 1.63
C TYR A 62 0.53 7.77 1.66
N ALA A 63 -0.31 7.76 0.62
CA ALA A 63 -1.62 8.39 0.67
C ALA A 63 -2.59 7.41 1.31
N ILE A 64 -2.99 7.65 2.54
CA ILE A 64 -3.96 6.86 3.29
C ILE A 64 -5.34 7.42 3.01
N ALA A 65 -6.19 6.69 2.31
CA ALA A 65 -7.56 7.09 2.05
C ALA A 65 -8.37 7.18 3.35
N ALA A 66 -9.37 8.05 3.38
CA ALA A 66 -10.21 8.24 4.57
C ALA A 66 -10.82 6.91 5.08
N GLY A 67 -11.28 6.04 4.17
CA GLY A 67 -11.80 4.72 4.51
C GLY A 67 -10.78 3.71 5.03
N SER A 68 -9.47 3.98 4.88
CA SER A 68 -8.40 3.12 5.41
C SER A 68 -7.91 3.55 6.79
N GLN A 69 -8.12 4.81 7.17
CA GLN A 69 -7.66 5.37 8.44
C GLN A 69 -8.25 4.64 9.67
N PRO A 70 -9.56 4.27 9.70
CA PRO A 70 -10.13 3.57 10.86
C PRO A 70 -9.48 2.22 11.15
N LEU A 71 -9.01 1.50 10.12
CA LEU A 71 -8.24 0.27 10.30
C LEU A 71 -6.93 0.54 11.06
N LEU A 72 -6.16 1.56 10.63
CA LEU A 72 -4.90 1.91 11.29
C LEU A 72 -5.14 2.39 12.73
N ALA A 73 -6.25 3.07 12.99
CA ALA A 73 -6.66 3.46 14.32
C ALA A 73 -7.00 2.25 15.20
N SER A 74 -7.78 1.29 14.68
CA SER A 74 -8.15 0.07 15.41
C SER A 74 -6.99 -0.93 15.58
N ALA A 75 -5.90 -0.73 14.86
CA ALA A 75 -4.64 -1.47 15.04
C ALA A 75 -3.65 -0.74 16.00
N SER A 76 -4.09 0.33 16.67
CA SER A 76 -3.28 1.20 17.55
C SER A 76 -2.06 1.84 16.85
N LEU A 77 -2.12 1.99 15.52
CA LEU A 77 -1.03 2.53 14.72
C LEU A 77 -1.18 4.02 14.45
N TRP A 78 -2.42 4.51 14.24
CA TRP A 78 -2.66 5.89 13.83
C TRP A 78 -2.22 6.91 14.89
N ALA A 79 -2.60 6.70 16.14
CA ALA A 79 -2.24 7.58 17.25
C ALA A 79 -0.75 7.49 17.65
N SER A 80 -0.05 6.44 17.23
CA SER A 80 1.37 6.21 17.53
C SER A 80 2.32 6.70 16.43
N LEU A 81 1.78 7.33 15.35
CA LEU A 81 2.61 7.92 14.30
C LEU A 81 3.46 9.06 14.87
N PRO A 82 4.80 9.01 14.74
CA PRO A 82 5.67 10.05 15.31
C PRO A 82 5.61 11.38 14.57
N PHE A 83 5.17 11.39 13.31
CA PHE A 83 5.00 12.58 12.49
C PHE A 83 3.53 12.74 12.12
N MET A 84 3.00 13.96 12.31
CA MET A 84 1.60 14.26 12.05
C MET A 84 1.25 14.02 10.56
N PRO A 85 0.22 13.22 10.26
CA PRO A 85 -0.29 13.05 8.91
C PRO A 85 -0.80 14.37 8.33
N ASN A 86 -0.46 14.68 7.08
CA ASN A 86 -0.96 15.88 6.42
C ASN A 86 -2.27 15.57 5.67
N PRO A 87 -3.36 16.32 5.89
CA PRO A 87 -4.63 16.06 5.21
C PRO A 87 -4.57 16.34 3.70
N ILE A 88 -5.36 15.61 2.94
CA ILE A 88 -5.68 15.88 1.54
C ILE A 88 -7.12 16.43 1.51
N GLU A 89 -7.26 17.74 1.41
CA GLU A 89 -8.57 18.40 1.46
C GLU A 89 -9.16 18.64 0.07
N GLN A 90 -8.31 18.80 -0.92
CA GLN A 90 -8.71 19.01 -2.30
C GLN A 90 -7.90 18.11 -3.23
N ILE A 91 -8.54 17.68 -4.33
CA ILE A 91 -7.88 16.95 -5.41
C ILE A 91 -8.15 17.69 -6.71
N ARG A 92 -7.10 18.03 -7.44
CA ARG A 92 -7.19 18.65 -8.78
C ARG A 92 -6.64 17.69 -9.81
N VAL A 93 -7.44 17.40 -10.82
CA VAL A 93 -7.07 16.51 -11.93
C VAL A 93 -7.07 17.33 -13.22
N SER A 94 -5.97 17.31 -13.95
CA SER A 94 -5.80 18.06 -15.19
C SER A 94 -5.01 17.28 -16.23
N ASP A 95 -5.17 17.62 -17.50
CA ASP A 95 -4.35 17.14 -18.62
C ASP A 95 -3.35 18.21 -19.06
N GLY A 96 -2.19 17.83 -19.57
CA GLY A 96 -1.22 18.82 -20.05
C GLY A 96 0.05 18.22 -20.66
N ARG A 97 1.06 19.09 -20.76
CA ARG A 97 2.40 18.73 -21.27
C ARG A 97 3.47 19.40 -20.42
N PRO A 98 4.60 18.72 -20.20
CA PRO A 98 5.72 19.31 -19.46
C PRO A 98 6.15 20.67 -20.03
N GLY A 99 6.28 21.69 -19.17
CA GLY A 99 6.69 23.03 -19.56
C GLY A 99 5.60 23.88 -20.22
N ARG A 100 4.35 23.40 -20.24
CA ARG A 100 3.17 24.17 -20.69
C ARG A 100 2.16 24.33 -19.55
N PRO A 101 1.32 25.38 -19.57
CA PRO A 101 0.20 25.47 -18.64
C PRO A 101 -0.70 24.23 -18.74
N PRO A 102 -1.30 23.79 -17.64
CA PRO A 102 -2.30 22.72 -17.65
C PRO A 102 -3.53 23.13 -18.47
N SER A 103 -4.30 22.13 -18.93
CA SER A 103 -5.58 22.39 -19.59
C SER A 103 -6.47 23.24 -18.69
N PRO A 104 -7.18 24.24 -19.24
CA PRO A 104 -8.17 25.02 -18.48
C PRO A 104 -9.38 24.18 -18.06
N LEU A 105 -9.57 23.02 -18.69
CA LEU A 105 -10.58 22.04 -18.33
C LEU A 105 -9.99 21.06 -17.30
N PHE A 106 -10.25 21.32 -16.03
CA PHE A 106 -9.77 20.49 -14.92
C PHE A 106 -10.94 20.05 -14.06
N LEU A 107 -10.75 18.92 -13.38
CA LEU A 107 -11.67 18.40 -12.39
C LEU A 107 -11.18 18.80 -11.00
N HIS A 108 -12.03 19.41 -10.23
CA HIS A 108 -11.73 19.82 -8.86
C HIS A 108 -12.69 19.14 -7.90
N PHE A 109 -12.13 18.43 -6.96
CA PHE A 109 -12.82 17.81 -5.83
C PHE A 109 -12.48 18.59 -4.57
N ASP A 110 -13.48 19.00 -3.82
CA ASP A 110 -13.35 19.62 -2.50
C ASP A 110 -14.12 18.77 -1.49
N HIS A 111 -13.46 18.33 -0.43
CA HIS A 111 -14.07 17.46 0.59
C HIS A 111 -15.33 18.07 1.20
N ARG A 112 -15.40 19.40 1.27
CA ARG A 112 -16.56 20.15 1.80
C ARG A 112 -17.84 19.90 1.03
N GLU A 113 -17.76 19.53 -0.25
CA GLU A 113 -18.94 19.18 -1.08
C GLU A 113 -19.64 17.88 -0.62
N LEU A 114 -18.96 17.07 0.17
CA LEU A 114 -19.52 15.84 0.77
C LEU A 114 -19.89 16.03 2.24
N CYS A 115 -19.66 17.21 2.84
CA CYS A 115 -19.79 17.45 4.29
C CYS A 115 -19.06 16.39 5.13
N ALA A 116 -17.93 15.91 4.63
CA ALA A 116 -17.10 14.87 5.24
C ALA A 116 -15.72 15.44 5.61
N GLY A 117 -14.93 14.66 6.33
CA GLY A 117 -13.52 14.94 6.57
C GLY A 117 -12.70 14.92 5.26
N PRO A 118 -11.37 15.06 5.33
CA PRO A 118 -10.49 15.08 4.16
C PRO A 118 -10.60 13.78 3.35
N PHE A 119 -10.17 13.80 2.09
CA PHE A 119 -10.12 12.61 1.22
C PHE A 119 -9.20 11.51 1.78
N GLY A 120 -8.25 11.90 2.58
CA GLY A 120 -7.25 11.05 3.22
C GLY A 120 -6.10 11.88 3.76
N TRP A 121 -5.01 11.22 4.06
CA TRP A 121 -3.82 11.84 4.63
C TRP A 121 -2.56 11.33 3.98
N MET A 122 -1.59 12.19 3.84
CA MET A 122 -0.23 11.81 3.50
C MET A 122 0.53 11.44 4.77
N VAL A 123 1.07 10.23 4.80
CA VAL A 123 1.86 9.69 5.91
C VAL A 123 3.26 9.34 5.39
N GLU A 124 4.29 9.88 5.99
CA GLU A 124 5.67 9.50 5.65
C GLU A 124 5.89 8.00 5.87
N ALA A 125 6.56 7.32 4.92
CA ALA A 125 6.78 5.88 5.02
C ALA A 125 7.55 5.49 6.28
N ARG A 126 8.54 6.33 6.69
CA ARG A 126 9.28 6.15 7.94
C ARG A 126 8.37 6.26 9.18
N SER A 127 7.39 7.17 9.17
CA SER A 127 6.45 7.35 10.29
C SER A 127 5.66 6.08 10.55
N LEU A 128 5.07 5.51 9.50
CA LEU A 128 4.32 4.26 9.61
C LEU A 128 5.23 3.09 10.03
N ARG A 129 6.45 3.00 9.49
CA ARG A 129 7.41 1.95 9.85
C ARG A 129 7.80 2.00 11.34
N ILE A 130 8.09 3.21 11.87
CA ILE A 130 8.39 3.39 13.30
C ILE A 130 7.21 2.95 14.17
N ALA A 131 6.00 3.38 13.85
CA ALA A 131 4.80 2.99 14.58
C ALA A 131 4.60 1.46 14.56
N LEU A 132 4.71 0.84 13.38
CA LEU A 132 4.63 -0.61 13.21
C LEU A 132 5.70 -1.34 14.03
N ASN A 133 6.97 -1.00 13.85
CA ASN A 133 8.06 -1.69 14.53
C ASN A 133 7.92 -1.59 16.05
N ARG A 134 7.59 -0.40 16.58
CA ARG A 134 7.32 -0.23 18.02
C ARG A 134 6.19 -1.13 18.51
N ARG A 135 5.06 -1.17 17.78
CA ARG A 135 3.91 -1.98 18.16
C ARG A 135 4.20 -3.49 18.07
N LEU A 136 4.93 -3.94 17.06
CA LEU A 136 5.32 -5.33 16.90
C LEU A 136 6.26 -5.82 18.04
N HIS A 137 7.12 -4.96 18.54
CA HIS A 137 8.01 -5.28 19.67
C HIS A 137 7.35 -5.13 21.05
N ALA A 138 6.25 -4.41 21.16
CA ALA A 138 5.58 -4.20 22.45
C ALA A 138 4.93 -5.48 23.03
N GLY A 139 4.87 -6.56 22.28
CA GLY A 139 4.18 -7.79 22.71
C GLY A 139 2.66 -7.63 22.67
N GLY A 140 1.95 -8.04 23.74
CA GLY A 140 0.49 -7.89 23.79
C GLY A 140 -0.22 -8.74 22.73
N GLY A 141 0.06 -10.04 22.69
CA GLY A 141 -0.50 -10.99 21.72
C GLY A 141 0.34 -11.19 20.46
N ILE A 142 1.42 -10.44 20.25
CA ILE A 142 2.31 -10.59 19.09
C ILE A 142 3.62 -11.29 19.50
N ILE A 143 3.96 -12.35 18.79
CA ILE A 143 5.27 -13.01 18.82
C ILE A 143 6.00 -12.62 17.55
N LEU A 144 7.00 -11.74 17.66
CA LEU A 144 7.81 -11.30 16.53
C LEU A 144 9.06 -12.17 16.39
N ARG A 145 9.33 -12.64 15.17
CA ARG A 145 10.58 -13.30 14.77
C ARG A 145 11.14 -12.61 13.53
N ALA A 146 12.08 -11.69 13.76
CA ALA A 146 12.75 -10.90 12.72
C ALA A 146 14.15 -10.45 13.18
N PRO A 147 15.24 -10.76 12.45
CA PRO A 147 15.23 -11.50 11.18
C PRO A 147 15.03 -13.01 11.39
N ALA A 148 14.14 -13.62 10.63
CA ALA A 148 13.94 -15.06 10.65
C ALA A 148 13.33 -15.57 9.33
N GLU A 149 13.62 -16.82 9.02
CA GLU A 149 12.97 -17.58 7.95
C GLU A 149 12.32 -18.81 8.54
N ALA A 150 11.22 -19.25 7.96
CA ALA A 150 10.46 -20.39 8.43
C ALA A 150 10.13 -21.36 7.31
N LYS A 151 10.21 -22.66 7.62
CA LYS A 151 9.58 -23.71 6.83
C LYS A 151 8.12 -23.80 7.22
N ILE A 152 7.21 -23.72 6.25
CA ILE A 152 5.76 -23.76 6.46
C ILE A 152 5.21 -25.06 5.88
N GLU A 153 4.61 -25.88 6.73
CA GLU A 153 3.95 -27.13 6.35
C GLU A 153 2.44 -27.01 6.64
N ARG A 154 1.63 -27.02 5.59
CA ARG A 154 0.17 -26.88 5.70
C ARG A 154 -0.47 -28.25 5.74
N LEU A 155 -0.80 -28.71 6.94
CA LEU A 155 -1.46 -29.97 7.20
C LEU A 155 -2.99 -29.83 7.05
N GLU A 156 -3.72 -30.88 7.27
CA GLU A 156 -5.19 -30.85 7.14
C GLU A 156 -5.83 -29.99 8.24
N GLU A 157 -5.42 -30.17 9.49
CA GLU A 157 -6.01 -29.50 10.65
C GLU A 157 -5.28 -28.22 11.07
N HIS A 158 -4.01 -28.05 10.71
CA HIS A 158 -3.19 -26.92 11.13
C HIS A 158 -2.01 -26.65 10.19
N VAL A 159 -1.33 -25.57 10.45
CA VAL A 159 -0.06 -25.19 9.85
C VAL A 159 1.04 -25.38 10.88
N LEU A 160 2.07 -26.13 10.52
CA LEU A 160 3.29 -26.24 11.30
C LEU A 160 4.32 -25.25 10.75
N VAL A 161 4.84 -24.41 11.63
CA VAL A 161 5.85 -23.40 11.33
C VAL A 161 7.14 -23.79 12.07
N THR A 162 8.23 -24.01 11.34
CA THR A 162 9.52 -24.39 11.92
C THR A 162 10.56 -23.35 11.55
N LEU A 163 11.17 -22.71 12.55
CA LEU A 163 12.25 -21.76 12.35
C LEU A 163 13.60 -22.47 12.18
N ALA A 164 14.60 -21.76 11.69
CA ALA A 164 15.94 -22.31 11.45
C ALA A 164 16.66 -22.76 12.73
N ASP A 165 16.34 -22.16 13.87
CA ASP A 165 16.85 -22.55 15.21
C ASP A 165 16.14 -23.74 15.85
N GLY A 166 15.13 -24.30 15.17
CA GLY A 166 14.34 -25.43 15.63
C GLY A 166 13.08 -25.05 16.44
N GLU A 167 12.82 -23.77 16.70
CA GLU A 167 11.59 -23.34 17.35
C GLU A 167 10.39 -23.70 16.47
N ARG A 168 9.31 -24.22 17.08
CA ARG A 168 8.12 -24.67 16.37
C ARG A 168 6.86 -23.96 16.86
N PHE A 169 5.98 -23.62 15.91
CA PHE A 169 4.67 -23.06 16.17
C PHE A 169 3.60 -23.83 15.42
N ARG A 170 2.42 -23.88 16.02
CA ARG A 170 1.23 -24.45 15.42
C ARG A 170 0.16 -23.38 15.29
N ALA A 171 -0.37 -23.18 14.08
CA ALA A 171 -1.42 -22.19 13.80
C ALA A 171 -2.54 -22.82 12.96
N PRO A 172 -3.81 -22.49 13.14
CA PRO A 172 -4.89 -22.89 12.23
C PRO A 172 -4.80 -22.19 10.86
N LEU A 173 -4.16 -21.01 10.78
CA LEU A 173 -4.10 -20.17 9.55
C LEU A 173 -2.72 -19.55 9.37
N VAL A 174 -2.20 -19.59 8.13
CA VAL A 174 -1.05 -18.78 7.70
C VAL A 174 -1.48 -17.70 6.69
N VAL A 175 -0.96 -16.49 6.86
CA VAL A 175 -1.19 -15.36 5.97
C VAL A 175 0.09 -14.98 5.25
N ALA A 176 0.07 -15.02 3.92
CA ALA A 176 1.17 -14.58 3.07
C ALA A 176 1.08 -13.08 2.80
N ALA A 177 1.98 -12.31 3.40
CA ALA A 177 2.13 -10.86 3.25
C ALA A 177 3.54 -10.48 2.74
N GLU A 178 4.21 -11.38 2.02
CA GLU A 178 5.62 -11.31 1.61
C GLU A 178 5.85 -10.43 0.37
N GLY A 179 4.82 -9.76 -0.12
CA GLY A 179 4.91 -8.89 -1.29
C GLY A 179 4.83 -9.63 -2.64
N ARG A 180 5.19 -8.92 -3.70
CA ARG A 180 4.95 -9.32 -5.11
C ARG A 180 5.55 -10.67 -5.49
N GLU A 181 6.67 -11.02 -4.90
CA GLU A 181 7.39 -12.28 -5.17
C GLU A 181 7.18 -13.32 -4.06
N SER A 182 6.01 -13.33 -3.43
CA SER A 182 5.68 -14.22 -2.31
C SER A 182 6.11 -15.68 -2.55
N PRO A 183 7.04 -16.22 -1.75
CA PRO A 183 7.43 -17.63 -1.79
C PRO A 183 6.28 -18.57 -1.43
N LEU A 184 5.46 -18.21 -0.43
CA LEU A 184 4.30 -19.03 -0.03
C LEU A 184 3.28 -19.16 -1.14
N ARG A 185 2.98 -18.07 -1.85
CA ARG A 185 2.09 -18.12 -3.03
C ARG A 185 2.63 -19.08 -4.08
N ARG A 186 3.95 -19.02 -4.38
CA ARG A 186 4.58 -19.94 -5.35
C ARG A 186 4.57 -21.38 -4.86
N ALA A 187 4.90 -21.63 -3.59
CA ALA A 187 4.88 -22.96 -3.00
C ALA A 187 3.47 -23.58 -2.98
N ALA A 188 2.42 -22.75 -2.90
CA ALA A 188 1.03 -23.18 -3.03
C ALA A 188 0.59 -23.41 -4.48
N GLY A 189 1.46 -23.24 -5.47
CA GLY A 189 1.11 -23.38 -6.86
C GLY A 189 0.02 -22.41 -7.33
N ILE A 190 -0.04 -21.19 -6.74
CA ILE A 190 -1.00 -20.16 -7.14
C ILE A 190 -0.41 -19.30 -8.26
N PRO A 191 -0.91 -19.44 -9.50
CA PRO A 191 -0.44 -18.65 -10.61
C PRO A 191 -0.79 -17.17 -10.47
N THR A 192 -0.03 -16.31 -11.15
CA THR A 192 -0.32 -14.89 -11.26
C THR A 192 -0.45 -14.46 -12.71
N ILE A 193 -1.42 -13.62 -12.99
CA ILE A 193 -1.49 -12.85 -14.22
C ILE A 193 -0.64 -11.60 -13.99
N ARG A 194 0.39 -11.40 -14.83
CA ARG A 194 1.28 -10.24 -14.77
C ARG A 194 1.25 -9.49 -16.11
N TYR A 195 1.20 -8.18 -16.00
CA TYR A 195 1.26 -7.29 -17.15
C TYR A 195 2.28 -6.18 -16.91
N PRO A 196 3.39 -6.13 -17.66
CA PRO A 196 4.36 -5.04 -17.56
C PRO A 196 3.85 -3.80 -18.32
N TYR A 197 3.87 -2.63 -17.69
CA TYR A 197 3.41 -1.39 -18.31
C TYR A 197 4.43 -0.76 -19.27
N ARG A 198 5.65 -1.28 -19.34
CA ARG A 198 6.78 -0.66 -20.04
C ARG A 198 7.08 0.79 -19.58
N GLN A 199 6.60 1.13 -18.41
CA GLN A 199 6.77 2.39 -17.70
C GLN A 199 7.50 2.13 -16.38
N SER A 200 8.09 3.20 -15.84
CA SER A 200 8.65 3.20 -14.50
C SER A 200 8.09 4.35 -13.70
N GLY A 201 7.81 4.09 -12.43
CA GLY A 201 7.45 5.09 -11.45
C GLY A 201 8.69 5.76 -10.88
N MET A 202 8.67 7.08 -10.83
CA MET A 202 9.66 7.91 -10.16
C MET A 202 9.03 8.50 -8.91
N VAL A 203 9.75 8.44 -7.78
CA VAL A 203 9.27 8.99 -6.49
C VAL A 203 10.38 9.85 -5.89
N CYS A 204 10.02 11.05 -5.45
CA CYS A 204 10.87 11.95 -4.68
C CYS A 204 10.03 12.88 -3.81
N ALA A 205 10.67 13.69 -2.98
CA ALA A 205 10.03 14.79 -2.29
C ALA A 205 10.72 16.10 -2.63
N VAL A 206 9.96 17.19 -2.56
CA VAL A 206 10.45 18.54 -2.81
C VAL A 206 10.02 19.48 -1.69
N ALA A 207 10.95 20.35 -1.25
CA ALA A 207 10.58 21.59 -0.56
C ALA A 207 10.29 22.66 -1.61
N HIS A 208 9.37 23.57 -1.30
CA HIS A 208 8.93 24.62 -2.22
C HIS A 208 8.59 25.93 -1.50
N GLU A 209 8.54 27.02 -2.24
CA GLU A 209 8.35 28.38 -1.68
C GLU A 209 6.90 28.60 -1.25
N GLU A 210 5.95 28.34 -2.15
CA GLU A 210 4.54 28.63 -1.92
C GLU A 210 3.84 27.46 -1.23
N PRO A 211 2.87 27.68 -0.33
CA PRO A 211 2.15 26.61 0.35
C PRO A 211 1.26 25.81 -0.61
N HIS A 212 1.19 24.51 -0.41
CA HIS A 212 0.34 23.59 -1.20
C HIS A 212 -1.15 23.62 -0.79
N HIS A 213 -1.52 24.28 0.31
CA HIS A 213 -2.91 24.40 0.78
C HIS A 213 -3.68 23.07 0.88
N ASN A 214 -2.99 21.99 1.26
CA ASN A 214 -3.56 20.63 1.36
C ASN A 214 -4.20 20.11 0.05
N VAL A 215 -3.77 20.64 -1.09
CA VAL A 215 -4.21 20.24 -2.42
C VAL A 215 -3.32 19.14 -2.97
N ALA A 216 -3.90 18.00 -3.34
CA ALA A 216 -3.28 17.00 -4.19
C ALA A 216 -3.52 17.34 -5.67
N LEU A 217 -2.47 17.36 -6.47
CA LEU A 217 -2.54 17.56 -7.92
C LEU A 217 -2.24 16.24 -8.61
N GLU A 218 -3.13 15.83 -9.51
CA GLU A 218 -2.92 14.74 -10.46
C GLU A 218 -2.91 15.33 -11.87
N HIS A 219 -1.74 15.37 -12.47
CA HIS A 219 -1.52 15.97 -13.77
C HIS A 219 -1.16 14.88 -14.78
N PHE A 220 -2.04 14.61 -15.73
CA PHE A 220 -1.80 13.62 -16.76
C PHE A 220 -0.92 14.20 -17.87
N LEU A 221 0.26 13.61 -18.03
CA LEU A 221 1.27 13.98 -19.03
C LEU A 221 1.41 12.84 -20.07
N PRO A 222 1.99 13.10 -21.25
CA PRO A 222 2.16 12.07 -22.28
C PRO A 222 2.95 10.83 -21.83
N GLY A 223 3.88 10.98 -20.89
CA GLY A 223 4.65 9.87 -20.30
C GLY A 223 3.87 9.05 -19.27
N GLY A 224 2.78 9.60 -18.77
CA GLY A 224 1.95 9.04 -17.70
C GLY A 224 1.56 10.08 -16.64
N PRO A 225 0.87 9.66 -15.58
CA PRO A 225 0.44 10.54 -14.49
C PRO A 225 1.63 11.15 -13.73
N PHE A 226 1.44 12.38 -13.31
CA PHE A 226 2.32 13.15 -12.43
C PHE A 226 1.50 13.65 -11.25
N ALA A 227 1.80 13.13 -10.06
CA ALA A 227 1.15 13.52 -8.82
C ALA A 227 2.05 14.42 -7.98
N GLN A 228 1.48 15.52 -7.47
CA GLN A 228 2.04 16.31 -6.37
C GLN A 228 1.10 16.16 -5.18
N LEU A 229 1.63 15.67 -4.05
CA LEU A 229 0.86 15.29 -2.87
C LEU A 229 1.35 16.07 -1.65
N PRO A 230 0.46 16.73 -0.89
CA PRO A 230 0.83 17.63 0.20
C PRO A 230 1.40 16.86 1.39
N LEU A 231 2.65 17.11 1.78
CA LEU A 231 3.28 16.56 2.98
C LEU A 231 3.32 17.59 4.11
N GLY A 232 3.41 17.10 5.33
CA GLY A 232 3.67 17.95 6.49
C GLY A 232 5.06 18.61 6.41
N PRO A 233 5.28 19.68 7.19
CA PRO A 233 6.56 20.37 7.24
C PRO A 233 7.64 19.46 7.81
N THR A 234 8.89 19.68 7.37
CA THR A 234 10.08 19.03 7.91
C THR A 234 11.07 20.09 8.39
N PRO A 235 12.04 19.74 9.26
CA PRO A 235 13.05 20.70 9.68
C PRO A 235 13.73 21.39 8.49
N GLY A 236 13.69 22.73 8.46
CA GLY A 236 14.25 23.55 7.38
C GLY A 236 13.43 23.58 6.07
N ALA A 237 12.21 23.03 6.07
CA ALA A 237 11.30 23.11 4.93
C ALA A 237 9.83 23.16 5.40
N PRO A 238 9.23 24.36 5.47
CA PRO A 238 7.84 24.52 5.91
C PRO A 238 6.82 23.99 4.90
N ASN A 239 7.14 24.00 3.62
CA ASN A 239 6.29 23.50 2.55
C ASN A 239 6.96 22.34 1.86
N VAL A 240 6.35 21.16 1.91
CA VAL A 240 6.89 19.92 1.35
C VAL A 240 5.81 19.20 0.57
N SER A 241 6.17 18.64 -0.57
CA SER A 241 5.29 17.75 -1.33
C SER A 241 6.02 16.46 -1.74
N ALA A 242 5.32 15.34 -1.69
CA ALA A 242 5.74 14.14 -2.39
C ALA A 242 5.40 14.27 -3.87
N ILE A 243 6.33 13.86 -4.71
CA ILE A 243 6.18 13.80 -6.16
C ILE A 243 6.24 12.34 -6.58
N VAL A 244 5.20 11.91 -7.29
CA VAL A 244 5.13 10.57 -7.90
C VAL A 244 4.77 10.76 -9.36
N PHE A 245 5.57 10.25 -10.27
CA PHE A 245 5.24 10.33 -11.68
C PHE A 245 5.72 9.09 -12.45
N THR A 246 5.11 8.85 -13.59
CA THR A 246 5.48 7.74 -14.45
C THR A 246 6.05 8.25 -15.77
N GLU A 247 6.97 7.49 -16.31
CA GLU A 247 7.57 7.72 -17.61
C GLU A 247 7.85 6.39 -18.30
N GLY A 248 7.93 6.44 -19.64
CA GLY A 248 8.40 5.28 -20.40
C GLY A 248 9.78 4.81 -19.88
N ALA A 249 10.03 3.51 -19.82
CA ALA A 249 11.20 2.91 -19.15
C ALA A 249 12.54 3.53 -19.56
N ARG A 250 12.70 3.89 -20.85
CA ARG A 250 13.93 4.55 -21.36
C ARG A 250 14.12 5.96 -20.81
N VAL A 251 13.03 6.75 -20.78
CA VAL A 251 13.05 8.12 -20.27
C VAL A 251 13.29 8.10 -18.76
N ALA A 252 12.61 7.22 -18.04
CA ALA A 252 12.78 7.07 -16.60
C ALA A 252 14.22 6.66 -16.23
N ALA A 253 14.83 5.75 -16.98
CA ALA A 253 16.25 5.39 -16.78
C ALA A 253 17.17 6.59 -16.99
N ALA A 254 16.96 7.38 -18.05
CA ALA A 254 17.73 8.58 -18.30
C ALA A 254 17.55 9.65 -17.20
N LEU A 255 16.32 9.81 -16.69
CA LEU A 255 16.03 10.71 -15.57
C LEU A 255 16.70 10.26 -14.26
N ALA A 256 16.81 8.96 -14.02
CA ALA A 256 17.46 8.42 -12.83
C ALA A 256 18.97 8.72 -12.79
N GLU A 257 19.62 8.80 -13.94
CA GLU A 257 21.05 9.10 -14.08
C GLU A 257 21.39 10.60 -14.01
N LEU A 258 20.40 11.49 -14.09
CA LEU A 258 20.65 12.93 -14.02
C LEU A 258 21.25 13.33 -12.66
N ASP A 259 22.09 14.35 -12.66
CA ASP A 259 22.48 15.02 -11.41
C ASP A 259 21.28 15.65 -10.70
N GLN A 260 21.46 16.04 -9.45
CA GLN A 260 20.36 16.59 -8.63
C GLN A 260 19.76 17.86 -9.25
N ALA A 261 20.57 18.75 -9.79
CA ALA A 261 20.12 20.02 -10.36
C ALA A 261 19.33 19.81 -11.66
N ALA A 262 19.81 18.93 -12.54
CA ALA A 262 19.14 18.58 -13.78
C ALA A 262 17.82 17.86 -13.51
N PHE A 263 17.79 16.91 -12.57
CA PHE A 263 16.56 16.22 -12.17
C PHE A 263 15.54 17.19 -11.55
N THR A 264 15.99 18.12 -10.70
CA THR A 264 15.11 19.14 -10.11
C THR A 264 14.45 20.00 -11.19
N ARG A 265 15.21 20.41 -12.22
CA ARG A 265 14.64 21.14 -13.37
C ARG A 265 13.60 20.33 -14.12
N GLU A 266 13.80 19.03 -14.30
CA GLU A 266 12.84 18.14 -14.95
C GLU A 266 11.55 17.95 -14.11
N VAL A 267 11.66 17.89 -12.79
CA VAL A 267 10.51 17.89 -11.89
C VAL A 267 9.77 19.23 -11.96
N ALA A 268 10.49 20.35 -11.85
CA ALA A 268 9.91 21.68 -11.94
C ALA A 268 9.16 21.93 -13.27
N ARG A 269 9.72 21.42 -14.38
CA ARG A 269 9.09 21.52 -15.71
C ARG A 269 7.75 20.79 -15.80
N ARG A 270 7.59 19.67 -15.06
CA ARG A 270 6.35 18.90 -14.98
C ARG A 270 5.36 19.50 -13.99
N LEU A 271 5.87 19.96 -12.85
CA LEU A 271 5.07 20.55 -11.76
C LEU A 271 4.46 21.90 -12.17
N GLY A 272 5.17 22.70 -12.97
CA GLY A 272 4.80 24.08 -13.25
C GLY A 272 5.31 25.05 -12.18
N ARG A 273 4.74 26.28 -12.15
CA ARG A 273 5.25 27.39 -11.31
C ARG A 273 4.42 27.67 -10.07
N HIS A 274 3.33 26.93 -9.82
CA HIS A 274 2.36 27.27 -8.77
C HIS A 274 2.89 27.11 -7.34
N LEU A 275 3.98 26.38 -7.15
CA LEU A 275 4.66 26.23 -5.85
C LEU A 275 5.96 27.05 -5.75
N GLY A 276 6.25 27.93 -6.72
CA GLY A 276 7.49 28.71 -6.76
C GLY A 276 8.71 27.85 -7.08
N ALA A 277 9.88 28.25 -6.56
CA ALA A 277 11.10 27.46 -6.70
C ALA A 277 11.03 26.18 -5.84
N ILE A 278 11.60 25.10 -6.36
CA ILE A 278 11.61 23.81 -5.68
C ILE A 278 13.04 23.32 -5.42
N ARG A 279 13.19 22.53 -4.35
CA ARG A 279 14.43 21.87 -3.96
C ARG A 279 14.14 20.42 -3.58
N LEU A 280 14.89 19.47 -4.11
CA LEU A 280 14.76 18.06 -3.73
C LEU A 280 15.07 17.83 -2.25
N LEU A 281 14.30 16.92 -1.65
CA LEU A 281 14.52 16.41 -0.30
C LEU A 281 14.65 14.88 -0.33
N GLY A 282 15.55 14.34 0.47
CA GLY A 282 15.77 12.90 0.58
C GLY A 282 16.32 12.26 -0.70
N LYS A 283 15.92 11.03 -0.96
CA LYS A 283 16.38 10.20 -2.07
C LYS A 283 15.39 10.23 -3.24
N ARG A 284 15.88 9.84 -4.42
CA ARG A 284 15.05 9.53 -5.59
C ARG A 284 14.88 8.04 -5.70
N TRP A 285 13.67 7.61 -6.03
CA TRP A 285 13.34 6.19 -6.20
C TRP A 285 12.83 5.96 -7.61
N HIS A 286 13.17 4.80 -8.15
CA HIS A 286 12.81 4.40 -9.50
C HIS A 286 12.38 2.92 -9.47
N TYR A 287 11.18 2.63 -9.97
CA TYR A 287 10.59 1.29 -9.93
C TYR A 287 9.98 0.92 -11.28
N PRO A 288 10.30 -0.25 -11.87
CA PRO A 288 9.55 -0.76 -13.00
C PRO A 288 8.10 -1.06 -12.58
N LEU A 289 7.14 -0.66 -13.42
CA LEU A 289 5.72 -0.85 -13.12
C LEU A 289 5.17 -2.10 -13.78
N SER A 290 4.36 -2.84 -13.05
CA SER A 290 3.62 -3.98 -13.56
C SER A 290 2.36 -4.22 -12.74
N ALA A 291 1.29 -4.62 -13.39
CA ALA A 291 0.14 -5.22 -12.72
C ALA A 291 0.44 -6.67 -12.33
N LEU A 292 -0.14 -7.10 -11.24
CA LEU A 292 -0.12 -8.49 -10.77
C LEU A 292 -1.48 -8.84 -10.18
N MET A 293 -2.01 -10.00 -10.53
CA MET A 293 -3.21 -10.55 -9.92
C MET A 293 -3.03 -12.06 -9.73
N ALA A 294 -3.13 -12.52 -8.48
CA ALA A 294 -3.18 -13.94 -8.19
C ALA A 294 -4.52 -14.54 -8.67
N THR A 295 -4.47 -15.73 -9.25
CA THR A 295 -5.67 -16.39 -9.79
C THR A 295 -6.66 -16.78 -8.71
N ARG A 296 -6.15 -17.06 -7.50
CA ARG A 296 -6.92 -17.25 -6.27
C ARG A 296 -6.18 -16.62 -5.10
N TYR A 297 -6.91 -16.23 -4.04
CA TYR A 297 -6.34 -15.57 -2.85
C TYR A 297 -6.21 -16.51 -1.67
N THR A 298 -6.71 -17.72 -1.80
CA THR A 298 -6.74 -18.71 -0.72
C THR A 298 -6.29 -20.08 -1.19
N ASP A 299 -5.79 -20.86 -0.25
CA ASP A 299 -5.51 -22.28 -0.39
C ASP A 299 -5.69 -22.93 0.99
N ARG A 300 -5.41 -24.23 1.13
CA ARG A 300 -5.54 -24.94 2.42
C ARG A 300 -4.86 -24.14 3.52
N ARG A 301 -5.64 -23.68 4.51
CA ARG A 301 -5.17 -22.94 5.68
C ARG A 301 -4.27 -21.73 5.36
N MET A 302 -4.46 -21.13 4.18
CA MET A 302 -3.61 -20.04 3.72
C MET A 302 -4.40 -18.96 3.02
N VAL A 303 -4.04 -17.70 3.26
CA VAL A 303 -4.58 -16.50 2.64
C VAL A 303 -3.44 -15.61 2.13
N LEU A 304 -3.65 -14.97 0.98
CA LEU A 304 -2.78 -13.92 0.44
C LEU A 304 -3.38 -12.54 0.74
N VAL A 305 -2.54 -11.58 1.14
CA VAL A 305 -2.94 -10.17 1.35
C VAL A 305 -1.96 -9.21 0.67
N GLY A 306 -2.46 -8.04 0.27
CA GLY A 306 -1.66 -7.00 -0.35
C GLY A 306 -0.92 -7.47 -1.61
N ASP A 307 0.33 -7.05 -1.77
CA ASP A 307 1.13 -7.35 -2.96
C ASP A 307 1.38 -8.85 -3.19
N ALA A 308 1.17 -9.71 -2.20
CA ALA A 308 1.18 -11.15 -2.40
C ALA A 308 -0.01 -11.63 -3.25
N ALA A 309 -1.14 -10.94 -3.18
CA ALA A 309 -2.37 -11.25 -3.91
C ALA A 309 -2.53 -10.41 -5.17
N HIS A 310 -2.19 -9.11 -5.13
CA HIS A 310 -2.44 -8.15 -6.20
C HIS A 310 -1.44 -6.99 -6.18
N GLY A 311 -1.18 -6.42 -7.34
CA GLY A 311 -0.41 -5.21 -7.52
C GLY A 311 -1.00 -4.41 -8.66
N ILE A 312 -1.26 -3.13 -8.45
CA ILE A 312 -1.89 -2.23 -9.42
C ILE A 312 -0.93 -1.13 -9.86
N HIS A 313 -1.31 -0.38 -10.89
CA HIS A 313 -0.62 0.85 -11.27
C HIS A 313 -0.72 1.88 -10.12
N PRO A 314 0.36 2.64 -9.82
CA PRO A 314 0.39 3.56 -8.68
C PRO A 314 -0.47 4.82 -8.82
N ILE A 315 -1.32 4.93 -9.83
CA ILE A 315 -2.26 6.04 -10.00
C ILE A 315 -3.05 6.28 -8.72
N ALA A 316 -3.09 7.51 -8.26
CA ALA A 316 -3.77 7.95 -7.05
C ALA A 316 -3.34 7.22 -5.75
N GLY A 317 -2.15 6.58 -5.71
CA GLY A 317 -1.61 5.96 -4.49
C GLY A 317 -2.44 4.82 -3.90
N GLN A 318 -3.28 4.13 -4.70
CA GLN A 318 -4.26 3.17 -4.19
C GLN A 318 -3.70 1.79 -3.81
N GLY A 319 -2.47 1.44 -4.22
CA GLY A 319 -1.92 0.10 -3.97
C GLY A 319 -1.91 -0.30 -2.49
N PHE A 320 -1.43 0.57 -1.62
CA PHE A 320 -1.40 0.30 -0.18
C PHE A 320 -2.80 0.29 0.43
N ASN A 321 -3.71 1.18 0.01
CA ASN A 321 -5.10 1.19 0.48
C ASN A 321 -5.86 -0.10 0.16
N LEU A 322 -5.60 -0.73 -0.99
CA LEU A 322 -6.15 -2.04 -1.31
C LEU A 322 -5.66 -3.12 -0.34
N GLY A 323 -4.37 -3.11 0.01
CA GLY A 323 -3.82 -4.00 1.02
C GLY A 323 -4.44 -3.76 2.40
N LEU A 324 -4.71 -2.52 2.79
CA LEU A 324 -5.41 -2.19 4.05
C LEU A 324 -6.88 -2.67 4.03
N ARG A 325 -7.55 -2.60 2.89
CA ARG A 325 -8.90 -3.20 2.75
C ARG A 325 -8.88 -4.73 2.88
N ASP A 326 -7.83 -5.40 2.34
CA ASP A 326 -7.64 -6.83 2.57
C ASP A 326 -7.51 -7.13 4.06
N VAL A 327 -6.68 -6.35 4.76
CA VAL A 327 -6.48 -6.46 6.21
C VAL A 327 -7.79 -6.28 6.97
N ALA A 328 -8.57 -5.25 6.65
CA ALA A 328 -9.84 -4.98 7.33
C ALA A 328 -10.79 -6.17 7.21
N VAL A 329 -11.03 -6.64 5.98
CA VAL A 329 -11.95 -7.77 5.73
C VAL A 329 -11.44 -9.07 6.37
N LEU A 330 -10.14 -9.37 6.23
CA LEU A 330 -9.58 -10.59 6.82
C LEU A 330 -9.62 -10.56 8.33
N ALA A 331 -9.25 -9.43 8.95
CA ALA A 331 -9.25 -9.30 10.40
C ALA A 331 -10.67 -9.44 10.98
N ASP A 332 -11.68 -8.82 10.36
CA ASP A 332 -13.07 -8.94 10.83
C ASP A 332 -13.57 -10.39 10.73
N LEU A 333 -13.26 -11.11 9.66
CA LEU A 333 -13.61 -12.51 9.49
C LEU A 333 -12.91 -13.41 10.51
N VAL A 334 -11.60 -13.23 10.70
CA VAL A 334 -10.78 -14.03 11.63
C VAL A 334 -11.19 -13.78 13.07
N LEU A 335 -11.38 -12.52 13.47
CA LEU A 335 -11.79 -12.19 14.84
C LEU A 335 -13.21 -12.64 15.14
N GLY A 336 -14.12 -12.56 14.17
CA GLY A 336 -15.47 -13.09 14.32
C GLY A 336 -15.46 -14.61 14.52
N ALA A 337 -14.70 -15.35 13.72
CA ALA A 337 -14.54 -16.80 13.86
C ALA A 337 -13.85 -17.18 15.19
N LEU A 338 -12.82 -16.42 15.60
CA LEU A 338 -12.14 -16.64 16.89
C LEU A 338 -13.11 -16.48 18.06
N GLN A 339 -13.93 -15.45 18.06
CA GLN A 339 -14.96 -15.21 19.09
C GLN A 339 -16.04 -16.30 19.12
N ALA A 340 -16.38 -16.87 17.96
CA ALA A 340 -17.31 -17.97 17.83
C ALA A 340 -16.70 -19.36 18.16
N GLY A 341 -15.39 -19.46 18.36
CA GLY A 341 -14.67 -20.72 18.54
C GLY A 341 -14.62 -21.56 17.27
N GLU A 342 -14.72 -20.94 16.09
CA GLU A 342 -14.66 -21.60 14.79
C GLU A 342 -13.21 -21.81 14.31
N ASP A 343 -13.01 -22.74 13.37
CA ASP A 343 -11.68 -22.98 12.77
C ASP A 343 -11.28 -21.82 11.83
N LEU A 344 -10.24 -21.09 12.20
CA LEU A 344 -9.74 -19.95 11.41
C LEU A 344 -9.17 -20.37 10.04
N GLY A 345 -8.82 -21.64 9.86
CA GLY A 345 -8.37 -22.21 8.60
C GLY A 345 -9.48 -22.81 7.75
N ASP A 346 -10.74 -22.70 8.17
CA ASP A 346 -11.90 -23.27 7.47
C ASP A 346 -12.01 -22.76 6.04
N ALA A 347 -12.30 -23.66 5.12
CA ALA A 347 -12.36 -23.36 3.68
C ALA A 347 -13.48 -22.39 3.32
N ALA A 348 -14.63 -22.43 4.03
CA ALA A 348 -15.76 -21.54 3.75
C ALA A 348 -15.46 -20.11 4.24
N LEU A 349 -14.78 -19.96 5.38
CA LEU A 349 -14.30 -18.67 5.87
C LEU A 349 -13.31 -18.04 4.87
N LEU A 350 -12.32 -18.81 4.43
CA LEU A 350 -11.33 -18.35 3.45
C LEU A 350 -11.97 -18.01 2.10
N ALA A 351 -12.93 -18.82 1.62
CA ALA A 351 -13.68 -18.53 0.41
C ALA A 351 -14.52 -17.25 0.54
N ARG A 352 -15.05 -16.93 1.74
CA ARG A 352 -15.76 -15.67 2.00
C ARG A 352 -14.82 -14.48 1.85
N TYR A 353 -13.61 -14.54 2.40
CA TYR A 353 -12.59 -13.51 2.19
C TYR A 353 -12.33 -13.29 0.70
N GLN A 354 -12.04 -14.35 -0.06
CA GLN A 354 -11.78 -14.26 -1.49
C GLN A 354 -12.94 -13.64 -2.27
N ARG A 355 -14.20 -14.03 -1.96
CA ARG A 355 -15.39 -13.46 -2.61
C ARG A 355 -15.56 -11.96 -2.36
N LEU A 356 -15.18 -11.48 -1.20
CA LEU A 356 -15.26 -10.06 -0.86
C LEU A 356 -14.12 -9.24 -1.48
N ARG A 357 -12.90 -9.79 -1.53
CA ARG A 357 -11.73 -9.00 -1.90
C ARG A 357 -11.36 -9.07 -3.37
N ARG A 358 -11.41 -10.25 -3.97
CA ARG A 358 -10.93 -10.44 -5.35
C ARG A 358 -11.71 -9.62 -6.38
N PRO A 359 -13.05 -9.52 -6.37
CA PRO A 359 -13.78 -8.67 -7.30
C PRO A 359 -13.45 -7.18 -7.13
N ASP A 360 -13.35 -6.67 -5.88
CA ASP A 360 -12.98 -5.29 -5.59
C ASP A 360 -11.61 -4.95 -6.17
N ASN A 361 -10.62 -5.82 -5.96
CA ASN A 361 -9.26 -5.67 -6.47
C ASN A 361 -9.21 -5.74 -8.01
N LEU A 362 -10.03 -6.60 -8.65
CA LEU A 362 -10.16 -6.66 -10.11
C LEU A 362 -10.74 -5.38 -10.70
N VAL A 363 -11.79 -4.84 -10.08
CA VAL A 363 -12.40 -3.56 -10.50
C VAL A 363 -11.37 -2.44 -10.40
N MET A 364 -10.63 -2.37 -9.30
CA MET A 364 -9.60 -1.35 -9.12
C MET A 364 -8.44 -1.50 -10.11
N LEU A 365 -8.01 -2.73 -10.37
CA LEU A 365 -6.99 -3.03 -11.39
C LEU A 365 -7.45 -2.55 -12.77
N ALA A 366 -8.67 -2.91 -13.17
CA ALA A 366 -9.23 -2.50 -14.46
C ALA A 366 -9.40 -0.98 -14.57
N ALA A 367 -9.84 -0.33 -13.48
CA ALA A 367 -9.99 1.13 -13.43
C ALA A 367 -8.64 1.84 -13.57
N THR A 368 -7.62 1.43 -12.84
CA THR A 368 -6.27 2.05 -12.90
C THR A 368 -5.58 1.77 -14.24
N ASP A 369 -5.71 0.57 -14.80
CA ASP A 369 -5.20 0.23 -16.14
C ASP A 369 -5.91 1.02 -17.23
N GLY A 370 -7.24 1.13 -17.15
CA GLY A 370 -8.04 1.93 -18.08
C GLY A 370 -7.68 3.41 -18.04
N LEU A 371 -7.50 3.98 -16.86
CA LEU A 371 -7.05 5.36 -16.70
C LEU A 371 -5.64 5.56 -17.27
N ASP A 372 -4.69 4.69 -16.94
CA ASP A 372 -3.34 4.79 -17.50
C ASP A 372 -3.38 4.77 -19.02
N ARG A 373 -4.02 3.80 -19.65
CA ARG A 373 -4.13 3.70 -21.11
C ARG A 373 -4.83 4.90 -21.75
N LEU A 374 -5.87 5.42 -21.09
CA LEU A 374 -6.60 6.58 -21.58
C LEU A 374 -5.73 7.85 -21.54
N PHE A 375 -4.93 8.02 -20.49
CA PHE A 375 -4.19 9.25 -20.22
C PHE A 375 -2.72 9.23 -20.67
N SER A 376 -2.11 8.06 -20.87
CA SER A 376 -0.72 7.90 -21.33
C SER A 376 -0.58 7.89 -22.86
N THR A 377 -1.56 8.41 -23.60
CA THR A 377 -1.49 8.54 -25.07
C THR A 377 -1.52 10.00 -25.51
N ASP A 378 -0.74 10.32 -26.51
CA ASP A 378 -0.67 11.68 -27.11
C ASP A 378 -1.59 11.84 -28.35
N ASN A 379 -2.53 10.90 -28.56
CA ASN A 379 -3.48 10.97 -29.65
C ASN A 379 -4.40 12.19 -29.50
N PRO A 380 -4.43 13.13 -30.48
CA PRO A 380 -5.19 14.38 -30.37
C PRO A 380 -6.70 14.17 -30.17
N VAL A 381 -7.28 13.15 -30.79
CA VAL A 381 -8.71 12.83 -30.70
C VAL A 381 -9.07 12.35 -29.29
N LEU A 382 -8.26 11.42 -28.75
CA LEU A 382 -8.46 10.91 -27.38
C LEU A 382 -8.26 12.03 -26.35
N ARG A 383 -7.36 12.98 -26.62
CA ARG A 383 -7.13 14.11 -25.74
C ARG A 383 -8.35 15.02 -25.65
N VAL A 384 -8.95 15.39 -26.79
CA VAL A 384 -10.19 16.17 -26.78
C VAL A 384 -11.32 15.41 -26.06
N ALA A 385 -11.45 14.10 -26.31
CA ALA A 385 -12.44 13.27 -25.63
C ALA A 385 -12.20 13.21 -24.10
N ARG A 386 -10.94 13.16 -23.62
CA ARG A 386 -10.58 13.25 -22.20
C ARG A 386 -10.97 14.59 -21.58
N ASP A 387 -10.59 15.69 -22.24
CA ASP A 387 -10.90 17.04 -21.77
C ASP A 387 -12.42 17.25 -21.65
N LEU A 388 -13.20 16.77 -22.63
CA LEU A 388 -14.66 16.78 -22.58
C LEU A 388 -15.21 15.86 -21.49
N GLY A 389 -14.61 14.69 -21.29
CA GLY A 389 -14.97 13.76 -20.21
C GLY A 389 -14.73 14.37 -18.83
N ILE A 390 -13.57 15.00 -18.60
CA ILE A 390 -13.23 15.74 -17.39
C ILE A 390 -14.25 16.85 -17.13
N ALA A 391 -14.55 17.68 -18.16
CA ALA A 391 -15.54 18.75 -18.06
C ALA A 391 -16.96 18.21 -17.81
N GLY A 392 -17.33 17.07 -18.42
CA GLY A 392 -18.60 16.39 -18.19
C GLY A 392 -18.76 15.92 -16.75
N VAL A 393 -17.76 15.25 -16.19
CA VAL A 393 -17.75 14.83 -14.77
C VAL A 393 -17.86 16.04 -13.84
N HIS A 394 -17.16 17.12 -14.15
CA HIS A 394 -17.21 18.34 -13.35
C HIS A 394 -18.63 18.95 -13.28
N ARG A 395 -19.39 18.87 -14.40
CA ARG A 395 -20.75 19.42 -14.51
C ARG A 395 -21.85 18.52 -13.98
N LEU A 396 -21.56 17.23 -13.69
CA LEU A 396 -22.54 16.25 -13.20
C LEU A 396 -22.32 15.94 -11.72
N PRO A 397 -23.03 16.62 -10.79
CA PRO A 397 -22.75 16.51 -9.35
C PRO A 397 -22.85 15.07 -8.79
N THR A 398 -23.75 14.25 -9.32
CA THR A 398 -23.92 12.86 -8.89
C THR A 398 -22.71 12.01 -9.27
N VAL A 399 -22.21 12.15 -10.52
CA VAL A 399 -21.04 11.45 -11.01
C VAL A 399 -19.78 11.93 -10.29
N LYS A 400 -19.65 13.25 -10.11
CA LYS A 400 -18.57 13.86 -9.34
C LYS A 400 -18.51 13.28 -7.91
N ARG A 401 -19.64 13.27 -7.18
CA ARG A 401 -19.73 12.70 -5.83
C ARG A 401 -19.42 11.21 -5.78
N PHE A 402 -19.78 10.44 -6.78
CA PHE A 402 -19.40 9.03 -6.89
C PHE A 402 -17.87 8.88 -6.92
N PHE A 403 -17.17 9.63 -7.79
CA PHE A 403 -15.71 9.58 -7.84
C PHE A 403 -15.06 10.07 -6.54
N MET A 404 -15.61 11.12 -5.91
CA MET A 404 -15.11 11.62 -4.63
C MET A 404 -15.18 10.54 -3.53
N ARG A 405 -16.32 9.83 -3.39
CA ARG A 405 -16.46 8.72 -2.45
C ARG A 405 -15.46 7.59 -2.74
N ARG A 406 -15.29 7.24 -4.01
CA ARG A 406 -14.30 6.24 -4.41
C ARG A 406 -12.87 6.65 -4.08
N ALA A 407 -12.52 7.90 -4.24
CA ALA A 407 -11.21 8.44 -3.83
C ALA A 407 -11.01 8.35 -2.31
N MET A 408 -12.07 8.54 -1.52
CA MET A 408 -12.06 8.36 -0.06
C MET A 408 -11.96 6.88 0.37
N GLY A 409 -12.17 5.94 -0.54
CA GLY A 409 -12.14 4.51 -0.22
C GLY A 409 -13.48 3.96 0.27
N ALA A 410 -14.58 4.68 -0.01
CA ALA A 410 -15.96 4.29 0.31
C ALA A 410 -16.69 3.68 -0.91
#